data_5e4ef770ed3a99f0b4b84543d889bf45
#
_entry.id   5e4ef770ed3a99f0b4b84543d889bf45
#
_cell.length_a   1.000
_cell.length_b   1.000
_cell.length_c   1.000
_cell.angle_alpha   90.00
_cell.angle_beta   90.00
_cell.angle_gamma   90.00
#
_symmetry.space_group_name_H-M   'P 1'
#
loop_
_entity.id
_entity.type
_entity.pdbx_description
1 polymer ?
#
loop_
_entity_poly.entity_id
_entity_poly.type
_entity_poly.pdbx_seq_one_letter_code
_entity_poly.pdbx_strand_id
1 'polypeptide(L)'
;MSYIPFTIQIQDPETEGWTDLLHLHARKVNKTGGGETDSAGAEQFHVRKTFEVPWCPPLENVAHAPQLHRIVYKGRTYNIQDYDDFMEQHITVNLVGEAYG
;
A
#
# COMPACT_ATOMS: atom_id res chain seq x y z
N MET A 1 7.61 5.76 20.46
CA MET A 1 7.33 4.99 19.33
C MET A 1 6.79 5.85 18.25
N SER A 2 7.25 5.72 17.07
CA SER A 2 6.81 6.56 16.02
C SER A 2 6.06 5.80 15.01
N TYR A 3 4.98 6.37 14.54
CA TYR A 3 4.24 5.79 13.45
C TYR A 3 4.56 6.56 12.19
N ILE A 4 4.46 5.89 11.08
CA ILE A 4 4.86 6.43 9.79
C ILE A 4 3.60 6.76 8.99
N PRO A 5 3.36 8.02 8.66
CA PRO A 5 2.11 8.39 8.01
C PRO A 5 2.07 8.02 6.54
N PHE A 6 0.91 7.65 6.07
CA PHE A 6 0.67 7.43 4.65
C PHE A 6 -0.81 7.60 4.39
N THR A 7 -1.17 7.69 3.14
CA THR A 7 -2.56 7.93 2.74
C THR A 7 -3.02 6.82 1.81
N ILE A 8 -4.26 6.38 1.96
CA ILE A 8 -4.87 5.48 1.01
C ILE A 8 -5.85 6.29 0.20
N GLN A 9 -5.77 6.18 -1.11
CA GLN A 9 -6.66 6.86 -2.03
C GLN A 9 -7.56 5.84 -2.70
N ILE A 10 -8.75 6.28 -3.08
CA ILE A 10 -9.70 5.43 -3.77
C ILE A 10 -9.98 6.04 -5.13
N GLN A 11 -10.19 5.20 -6.13
CA GLN A 11 -10.47 5.64 -7.47
C GLN A 11 -11.97 5.76 -7.67
N ASP A 12 -12.39 6.88 -8.28
CA ASP A 12 -13.78 7.07 -8.61
C ASP A 12 -14.02 6.33 -9.93
N PRO A 13 -14.93 5.38 -9.96
CA PRO A 13 -15.14 4.62 -11.18
C PRO A 13 -15.68 5.44 -12.33
N GLU A 14 -16.28 6.57 -12.04
CA GLU A 14 -16.84 7.34 -13.14
C GLU A 14 -15.84 8.29 -13.72
N THR A 15 -15.07 8.98 -12.92
CA THR A 15 -14.12 9.94 -13.47
C THR A 15 -12.72 9.38 -13.54
N GLU A 16 -12.50 8.21 -12.88
CA GLU A 16 -11.19 7.59 -12.83
C GLU A 16 -10.19 8.44 -12.07
N GLY A 17 -10.65 9.46 -11.38
CA GLY A 17 -9.77 10.26 -10.54
C GLY A 17 -9.57 9.62 -9.20
N TRP A 18 -8.53 10.04 -8.50
CA TRP A 18 -8.20 9.47 -7.20
C TRP A 18 -8.43 10.52 -6.13
N THR A 19 -9.02 10.10 -5.03
CA THR A 19 -9.23 11.01 -3.89
C THR A 19 -8.72 10.36 -2.62
N ASP A 20 -8.35 11.17 -1.67
CA ASP A 20 -7.88 10.66 -0.40
C ASP A 20 -9.02 10.03 0.35
N LEU A 21 -8.82 8.82 0.83
CA LEU A 21 -9.83 8.11 1.56
C LEU A 21 -9.47 7.99 3.02
N LEU A 22 -8.26 7.58 3.32
CA LEU A 22 -7.83 7.34 4.68
C LEU A 22 -6.44 7.88 4.91
N HIS A 23 -6.22 8.48 6.08
CA HIS A 23 -4.89 8.87 6.49
C HIS A 23 -4.52 7.96 7.64
N LEU A 24 -3.55 7.10 7.43
CA LEU A 24 -3.18 6.09 8.39
C LEU A 24 -1.73 6.22 8.81
N HIS A 25 -1.39 5.53 9.88
CA HIS A 25 -0.01 5.53 10.35
C HIS A 25 0.44 4.08 10.46
N ALA A 26 1.49 3.72 9.77
CA ALA A 26 2.02 2.38 9.80
C ALA A 26 2.95 2.25 10.99
N ARG A 27 2.95 1.08 11.61
CA ARG A 27 3.92 0.81 12.64
C ARG A 27 5.28 0.59 12.04
N LYS A 28 5.31 0.05 10.84
CA LYS A 28 6.55 -0.33 10.22
C LYS A 28 6.38 -0.31 8.71
N VAL A 29 7.36 0.17 8.01
CA VAL A 29 7.37 0.12 6.55
C VAL A 29 8.69 -0.56 6.16
N ASN A 30 8.58 -1.74 5.54
CA ASN A 30 9.74 -2.51 5.17
C ASN A 30 9.84 -2.63 3.67
N LYS A 31 11.06 -2.62 3.17
CA LYS A 31 11.24 -2.90 1.76
C LYS A 31 11.07 -4.40 1.59
N THR A 32 10.14 -4.78 0.77
CA THR A 32 9.90 -6.16 0.47
C THR A 32 10.77 -6.53 -0.69
N GLY A 33 11.43 -7.54 -0.62
CA GLY A 33 12.30 -7.94 -1.55
C GLY A 33 12.13 -7.62 -2.84
N GLY A 34 12.49 -7.95 -3.66
CA GLY A 34 12.33 -7.81 -4.83
C GLY A 34 12.96 -6.84 -5.48
N GLY A 35 13.06 -6.11 -5.47
CA GLY A 35 13.42 -5.28 -6.22
C GLY A 35 14.59 -5.15 -6.80
N GLU A 36 15.42 -5.53 -6.44
CA GLU A 36 16.52 -5.27 -6.87
C GLU A 36 16.97 -5.87 -7.89
N THR A 37 16.75 -6.20 -8.49
CA THR A 37 17.17 -6.91 -9.42
C THR A 37 17.98 -6.52 -10.20
N ASP A 38 18.22 -5.96 -10.40
CA ASP A 38 19.02 -5.62 -11.06
C ASP A 38 19.22 -5.85 -12.25
N SER A 39 18.92 -6.24 -12.71
CA SER A 39 19.10 -6.56 -13.78
C SER A 39 19.60 -5.68 -14.66
N ALA A 40 20.36 -5.85 -15.13
CA ALA A 40 20.93 -5.11 -15.95
C ALA A 40 20.14 -4.50 -16.90
N GLY A 41 20.16 -3.44 -17.15
CA GLY A 41 19.48 -2.84 -18.17
C GLY A 41 18.14 -2.59 -17.89
N ALA A 42 17.70 -2.91 -16.80
CA ALA A 42 16.35 -2.73 -16.55
C ALA A 42 16.10 -1.33 -16.42
N GLU A 43 15.37 -0.77 -17.28
CA GLU A 43 15.05 0.46 -17.11
C GLU A 43 13.95 0.63 -16.27
N GLN A 44 13.12 -0.28 -15.97
CA GLN A 44 12.08 -0.13 -15.07
C GLN A 44 12.50 -0.32 -13.73
N PHE A 45 12.15 0.51 -12.81
CA PHE A 45 12.54 0.42 -11.46
C PHE A 45 11.31 0.20 -10.68
N HIS A 46 11.19 -0.89 -9.99
CA HIS A 46 10.05 -1.02 -9.14
C HIS A 46 10.49 -1.22 -7.72
N VAL A 47 9.74 -0.60 -6.81
CA VAL A 47 9.99 -0.69 -5.39
C VAL A 47 8.78 -1.32 -4.76
N ARG A 48 8.99 -2.30 -3.93
CA ARG A 48 7.91 -2.96 -3.24
C ARG A 48 8.12 -2.75 -1.76
N LYS A 49 7.09 -2.31 -1.08
CA LYS A 49 7.18 -2.07 0.36
C LYS A 49 5.99 -2.68 1.06
N THR A 50 6.22 -3.15 2.27
CA THR A 50 5.15 -3.69 3.11
C THR A 50 4.89 -2.71 4.22
N PHE A 51 3.62 -2.33 4.37
CA PHE A 51 3.18 -1.40 5.39
C PHE A 51 2.42 -2.18 6.45
N GLU A 52 2.93 -2.18 7.67
CA GLU A 52 2.27 -2.90 8.75
C GLU A 52 1.43 -1.90 9.52
N VAL A 53 0.12 -2.06 9.50
CA VAL A 53 -0.79 -1.08 10.09
C VAL A 53 -1.77 -1.76 11.03
N PRO A 54 -2.25 -1.07 12.04
CA PRO A 54 -3.34 -1.60 12.85
C PRO A 54 -4.61 -1.69 12.01
N TRP A 55 -5.36 -2.74 12.20
CA TRP A 55 -6.59 -2.89 11.45
C TRP A 55 -7.60 -1.84 11.87
N CYS A 56 -8.37 -1.35 10.94
CA CYS A 56 -9.50 -0.48 11.23
C CYS A 56 -10.60 -0.82 10.23
N PRO A 57 -11.86 -0.54 10.59
CA PRO A 57 -12.98 -0.96 9.75
C PRO A 57 -12.90 -0.54 8.29
N PRO A 58 -12.47 0.67 7.95
CA PRO A 58 -12.39 1.03 6.53
C PRO A 58 -11.45 0.16 5.73
N LEU A 59 -10.52 -0.53 6.37
CA LEU A 59 -9.61 -1.39 5.62
C LEU A 59 -10.32 -2.59 5.00
N GLU A 60 -11.52 -2.92 5.49
CA GLU A 60 -12.26 -4.00 4.86
C GLU A 60 -12.58 -3.68 3.41
N ASN A 61 -12.83 -2.42 3.10
CA ASN A 61 -13.12 -2.06 1.72
C ASN A 61 -11.90 -2.20 0.86
N VAL A 62 -10.73 -1.95 1.42
CA VAL A 62 -9.49 -2.13 0.68
C VAL A 62 -9.28 -3.61 0.39
N ALA A 63 -9.62 -4.47 1.36
CA ALA A 63 -9.45 -5.90 1.18
C ALA A 63 -10.36 -6.42 0.06
N HIS A 64 -11.56 -5.86 -0.05
CA HIS A 64 -12.49 -6.34 -1.05
C HIS A 64 -12.16 -5.85 -2.45
N ALA A 65 -11.54 -4.71 -2.58
CA ALA A 65 -11.26 -4.15 -3.90
C ALA A 65 -9.90 -3.46 -3.92
N PRO A 66 -8.83 -4.23 -3.76
CA PRO A 66 -7.51 -3.59 -3.70
C PRO A 66 -7.16 -2.86 -4.98
N GLN A 67 -7.72 -3.28 -6.11
CA GLN A 67 -7.40 -2.61 -7.37
C GLN A 67 -8.00 -1.22 -7.47
N LEU A 68 -8.94 -0.87 -6.60
CA LEU A 68 -9.52 0.46 -6.59
C LEU A 68 -8.86 1.37 -5.56
N HIS A 69 -7.82 0.89 -4.91
CA HIS A 69 -7.15 1.65 -3.88
C HIS A 69 -5.65 1.70 -4.14
N ARG A 70 -5.01 2.74 -3.65
CA ARG A 70 -3.57 2.83 -3.77
C ARG A 70 -3.03 3.57 -2.56
N ILE A 71 -1.72 3.44 -2.32
CA ILE A 71 -1.06 4.05 -1.20
C ILE A 71 -0.22 5.19 -1.69
N VAL A 72 -0.28 6.34 -1.00
CA VAL A 72 0.62 7.44 -1.26
C VAL A 72 1.50 7.59 -0.04
N TYR A 73 2.81 7.42 -0.23
CA TYR A 73 3.76 7.42 0.87
C TYR A 73 4.97 8.22 0.44
N LYS A 74 5.27 9.27 1.17
CA LYS A 74 6.41 10.13 0.89
C LYS A 74 6.44 10.60 -0.56
N GLY A 75 5.28 11.00 -1.04
CA GLY A 75 5.18 11.54 -2.38
C GLY A 75 5.19 10.53 -3.50
N ARG A 76 5.22 9.25 -3.18
CA ARG A 76 5.24 8.23 -4.22
C ARG A 76 3.98 7.37 -4.09
N THR A 77 3.44 6.97 -5.21
CA THR A 77 2.23 6.18 -5.26
C THR A 77 2.56 4.71 -5.41
N TYR A 78 1.92 3.88 -4.58
CA TYR A 78 2.14 2.45 -4.63
C TYR A 78 0.81 1.77 -4.91
N ASN A 79 0.78 0.88 -5.88
CA ASN A 79 -0.40 0.08 -6.15
C ASN A 79 -0.43 -1.06 -5.14
N ILE A 80 -1.61 -1.35 -4.61
CA ILE A 80 -1.71 -2.40 -3.60
C ILE A 80 -1.68 -3.74 -4.29
N GLN A 81 -0.69 -4.55 -3.94
CA GLN A 81 -0.52 -5.86 -4.53
C GLN A 81 -1.07 -6.96 -3.65
N ASP A 82 -1.12 -6.72 -2.35
CA ASP A 82 -1.56 -7.76 -1.45
C ASP A 82 -2.10 -7.13 -0.17
N TYR A 83 -3.05 -7.80 0.44
CA TYR A 83 -3.65 -7.36 1.69
C TYR A 83 -3.65 -8.60 2.59
N ASP A 84 -2.91 -8.54 3.68
CA ASP A 84 -2.76 -9.68 4.55
C ASP A 84 -3.20 -9.31 5.95
N ASP A 85 -4.37 -9.80 6.36
CA ASP A 85 -4.88 -9.63 7.70
C ASP A 85 -4.62 -10.96 8.38
N PHE A 86 -3.56 -11.05 9.16
CA PHE A 86 -3.08 -12.30 9.70
C PHE A 86 -4.23 -13.07 10.33
N MET A 87 -4.54 -14.23 9.79
CA MET A 87 -5.60 -15.11 10.23
C MET A 87 -6.93 -14.40 10.40
N GLU A 88 -7.10 -13.30 9.68
CA GLU A 88 -8.34 -12.53 9.70
C GLU A 88 -8.74 -12.12 11.11
N GLN A 89 -7.77 -11.84 11.94
CA GLN A 89 -8.06 -11.44 13.30
C GLN A 89 -8.35 -9.97 13.45
N HIS A 90 -8.14 -9.18 12.40
CA HIS A 90 -8.43 -7.75 12.42
C HIS A 90 -7.63 -7.05 13.51
N ILE A 91 -6.38 -7.40 13.64
CA ILE A 91 -5.51 -6.74 14.60
C ILE A 91 -4.43 -5.98 13.86
N THR A 92 -3.73 -6.64 12.99
CA THR A 92 -2.65 -6.04 12.22
C THR A 92 -2.78 -6.48 10.77
N VAL A 93 -2.61 -5.54 9.87
CA VAL A 93 -2.72 -5.81 8.45
C VAL A 93 -1.42 -5.43 7.79
N ASN A 94 -0.95 -6.26 6.90
CA ASN A 94 0.21 -5.94 6.09
C ASN A 94 -0.24 -5.64 4.68
N LEU A 95 0.01 -4.43 4.24
CA LEU A 95 -0.34 -4.01 2.89
C LEU A 95 0.94 -3.98 2.07
N VAL A 96 0.96 -4.70 0.97
CA VAL A 96 2.12 -4.71 0.09
C VAL A 96 1.83 -3.79 -1.07
N GLY A 97 2.63 -2.77 -1.24
CA GLY A 97 2.47 -1.83 -2.31
C GLY A 97 3.65 -1.87 -3.26
N GLU A 98 3.38 -1.61 -4.52
CA GLU A 98 4.43 -1.63 -5.53
C GLU A 98 4.37 -0.35 -6.34
N ALA A 99 5.49 0.31 -6.50
CA ALA A 99 5.59 1.53 -7.28
C ALA A 99 6.58 1.32 -8.41
N TYR A 100 6.27 1.91 -9.55
CA TYR A 100 7.17 1.85 -10.67
C TYR A 100 7.73 3.25 -10.85
N GLY A 101 8.97 3.32 -10.94
CA GLY A 101 9.57 4.59 -10.97
C GLY A 101 10.28 5.01 -12.12
#